data_9b6ee9885ffe377353898f97433e82bb
#
_entry.id   9b6ee9885ffe377353898f97433e82bb
#
_cell.length_a   1.000
_cell.length_b   1.000
_cell.length_c   1.000
_cell.angle_alpha   90.00
_cell.angle_beta   90.00
_cell.angle_gamma   90.00
#
_symmetry.space_group_name_H-M   'P 1'
#
loop_
_entity.id
_entity.type
_entity.pdbx_description
1 polymer ?
#
loop_
_entity_poly.entity_id
_entity_poly.type
_entity_poly.pdbx_seq_one_letter_code
_entity_poly.pdbx_strand_id
1 'polypeptide(L)'
;MATVSRTATFNASIFSEPTAQRVTRVGSVVARFGLVFILVVIGGLKFTAPEAVNIQPLVTHSPFFSWMNGAFGIQGTSNIFGVYEIATGLLIAARLFSPRLSALGSAMAIIVFLGTLSFIVTTPGFDIASMTDQFLFKDITLLGASIWALGETLSAAGRNSSRALRADAPGGVS
;
A
#
# COMPACT_ATOMS: atom_id res chain seq x y z
N MET A 1 -0.84 30.86 41.78
CA MET A 1 0.25 30.85 40.78
C MET A 1 0.77 29.45 40.37
N ALA A 2 0.20 28.35 40.89
CA ALA A 2 0.68 26.99 40.62
C ALA A 2 0.00 26.28 39.42
N THR A 3 -1.11 26.82 38.88
CA THR A 3 -1.90 26.16 37.82
C THR A 3 -1.33 26.34 36.41
N VAL A 4 -0.63 27.42 36.13
CA VAL A 4 -0.06 27.73 34.81
C VAL A 4 1.16 26.84 34.50
N SER A 5 1.93 26.43 35.51
CA SER A 5 3.12 25.61 35.31
C SER A 5 2.81 24.16 34.94
N ARG A 6 1.68 23.59 35.42
CA ARG A 6 1.27 22.21 35.10
C ARG A 6 0.73 22.04 33.68
N THR A 7 0.01 23.03 33.18
CA THR A 7 -0.55 23.01 31.83
C THR A 7 0.54 23.14 30.75
N ALA A 8 1.54 23.97 31.02
CA ALA A 8 2.68 24.16 30.11
C ALA A 8 3.58 22.90 30.02
N THR A 9 3.83 22.23 31.14
CA THR A 9 4.58 20.96 31.17
C THR A 9 3.82 19.80 30.53
N PHE A 10 2.52 19.73 30.70
CA PHE A 10 1.68 18.71 30.04
C PHE A 10 1.67 18.90 28.50
N ASN A 11 1.49 20.12 28.02
CA ASN A 11 1.53 20.43 26.58
C ASN A 11 2.93 20.13 25.99
N ALA A 12 4.01 20.48 26.66
CA ALA A 12 5.36 20.20 26.18
C ALA A 12 5.66 18.69 26.07
N SER A 13 5.07 17.85 26.94
CA SER A 13 5.27 16.40 26.89
C SER A 13 4.50 15.71 25.75
N ILE A 14 3.33 16.24 25.37
CA ILE A 14 2.55 15.71 24.24
C ILE A 14 3.25 15.97 22.90
N PHE A 15 3.89 17.14 22.75
CA PHE A 15 4.61 17.53 21.54
C PHE A 15 6.11 17.21 21.62
N SER A 16 6.53 16.35 22.56
CA SER A 16 7.92 15.93 22.64
C SER A 16 8.33 15.05 21.46
N GLU A 17 9.55 15.20 20.95
CA GLU A 17 10.14 14.38 19.88
C GLU A 17 9.94 12.86 20.10
N PRO A 18 10.15 12.29 21.32
CA PRO A 18 9.89 10.87 21.55
C PRO A 18 8.44 10.46 21.36
N THR A 19 7.48 11.32 21.72
CA THR A 19 6.03 11.05 21.53
C THR A 19 5.68 11.09 20.05
N ALA A 20 6.11 12.10 19.31
CA ALA A 20 5.91 12.19 17.87
C ALA A 20 6.47 10.97 17.13
N GLN A 21 7.69 10.54 17.49
CA GLN A 21 8.31 9.34 16.89
C GLN A 21 7.54 8.05 17.18
N ARG A 22 6.98 7.90 18.40
CA ARG A 22 6.13 6.75 18.74
C ARG A 22 4.85 6.72 17.92
N VAL A 23 4.14 7.84 17.82
CA VAL A 23 2.91 7.98 17.03
C VAL A 23 3.19 7.66 15.56
N THR A 24 4.26 8.22 14.99
CA THR A 24 4.66 7.95 13.62
C THR A 24 4.96 6.46 13.40
N ARG A 25 5.64 5.81 14.34
CA ARG A 25 5.95 4.38 14.27
C ARG A 25 4.69 3.52 14.32
N VAL A 26 3.76 3.82 15.22
CA VAL A 26 2.48 3.11 15.30
C VAL A 26 1.68 3.31 14.01
N GLY A 27 1.56 4.55 13.56
CA GLY A 27 0.88 4.87 12.29
C GLY A 27 1.49 4.12 11.09
N SER A 28 2.81 4.03 11.05
CA SER A 28 3.55 3.28 10.02
C SER A 28 3.21 1.79 10.01
N VAL A 29 3.17 1.18 11.19
CA VAL A 29 2.83 -0.24 11.33
C VAL A 29 1.38 -0.47 10.88
N VAL A 30 0.45 0.34 11.38
CA VAL A 30 -0.97 0.23 11.03
C VAL A 30 -1.19 0.42 9.52
N ALA A 31 -0.59 1.44 8.91
CA ALA A 31 -0.72 1.70 7.48
C ALA A 31 -0.18 0.53 6.63
N ARG A 32 0.98 -0.02 6.98
CA ARG A 32 1.58 -1.15 6.27
C ARG A 32 0.76 -2.43 6.40
N PHE A 33 0.39 -2.81 7.63
CA PHE A 33 -0.38 -4.04 7.85
C PHE A 33 -1.81 -3.91 7.34
N GLY A 34 -2.41 -2.72 7.40
CA GLY A 34 -3.69 -2.42 6.77
C GLY A 34 -3.64 -2.60 5.26
N LEU A 35 -2.58 -2.10 4.62
CA LEU A 35 -2.34 -2.28 3.18
C LEU A 35 -2.19 -3.76 2.81
N VAL A 36 -1.37 -4.52 3.56
CA VAL A 36 -1.21 -5.98 3.37
C VAL A 36 -2.54 -6.70 3.52
N PHE A 37 -3.27 -6.40 4.60
CA PHE A 37 -4.56 -7.03 4.90
C PHE A 37 -5.56 -6.83 3.75
N ILE A 38 -5.70 -5.59 3.28
CA ILE A 38 -6.64 -5.29 2.19
C ILE A 38 -6.23 -6.02 0.91
N LEU A 39 -4.96 -5.98 0.51
CA LEU A 39 -4.49 -6.66 -0.69
C LEU A 39 -4.72 -8.18 -0.63
N VAL A 40 -4.46 -8.81 0.51
CA VAL A 40 -4.65 -10.25 0.68
C VAL A 40 -6.13 -10.62 0.71
N VAL A 41 -6.97 -9.88 1.44
CA VAL A 41 -8.40 -10.17 1.56
C VAL A 41 -9.12 -9.91 0.24
N ILE A 42 -8.93 -8.74 -0.38
CA ILE A 42 -9.57 -8.41 -1.65
C ILE A 42 -9.04 -9.33 -2.77
N GLY A 43 -7.72 -9.58 -2.80
CA GLY A 43 -7.14 -10.56 -3.72
C GLY A 43 -7.71 -11.96 -3.54
N GLY A 44 -7.97 -12.38 -2.30
CA GLY A 44 -8.65 -13.64 -2.00
C GLY A 44 -10.08 -13.70 -2.51
N LEU A 45 -10.84 -12.62 -2.39
CA LEU A 45 -12.21 -12.53 -2.92
C LEU A 45 -12.27 -12.67 -4.43
N LYS A 46 -11.23 -12.27 -5.18
CA LYS A 46 -11.15 -12.39 -6.64
C LYS A 46 -11.29 -13.82 -7.17
N PHE A 47 -11.09 -14.82 -6.34
CA PHE A 47 -11.30 -16.23 -6.70
C PHE A 47 -12.76 -16.66 -6.62
N THR A 48 -13.65 -15.79 -6.17
CA THR A 48 -15.08 -16.08 -6.08
C THR A 48 -15.85 -15.60 -7.30
N ALA A 49 -16.87 -16.36 -7.73
CA ALA A 49 -17.68 -16.00 -8.88
C ALA A 49 -18.44 -14.65 -8.70
N PRO A 50 -18.99 -14.31 -7.53
CA PRO A 50 -19.62 -13.01 -7.34
C PRO A 50 -18.67 -11.84 -7.58
N GLU A 51 -17.44 -11.92 -7.09
CA GLU A 51 -16.46 -10.85 -7.27
C GLU A 51 -16.02 -10.73 -8.74
N ALA A 52 -15.83 -11.85 -9.44
CA ALA A 52 -15.51 -11.84 -10.86
C ALA A 52 -16.58 -11.13 -11.70
N VAL A 53 -17.86 -11.36 -11.38
CA VAL A 53 -19.00 -10.68 -12.03
C VAL A 53 -19.02 -9.18 -11.65
N ASN A 54 -18.75 -8.84 -10.40
CA ASN A 54 -18.75 -7.45 -9.93
C ASN A 54 -17.68 -6.59 -10.63
N ILE A 55 -16.49 -7.14 -10.89
CA ILE A 55 -15.41 -6.38 -11.55
C ILE A 55 -15.51 -6.40 -13.08
N GLN A 56 -16.32 -7.27 -13.66
CA GLN A 56 -16.46 -7.43 -15.10
C GLN A 56 -16.73 -6.11 -15.83
N PRO A 57 -17.70 -5.25 -15.42
CA PRO A 57 -17.96 -3.98 -16.09
C PRO A 57 -16.74 -3.05 -16.08
N LEU A 58 -16.02 -2.99 -14.97
CA LEU A 58 -14.83 -2.18 -14.80
C LEU A 58 -13.72 -2.61 -15.76
N VAL A 59 -13.46 -3.92 -15.82
CA VAL A 59 -12.43 -4.50 -16.71
C VAL A 59 -12.82 -4.32 -18.17
N THR A 60 -14.09 -4.58 -18.52
CA THR A 60 -14.56 -4.51 -19.92
C THR A 60 -14.38 -3.11 -20.53
N HIS A 61 -14.58 -2.06 -19.75
CA HIS A 61 -14.46 -0.68 -20.23
C HIS A 61 -13.03 -0.13 -20.07
N SER A 62 -12.11 -0.88 -19.47
CA SER A 62 -10.75 -0.42 -19.30
C SER A 62 -9.92 -0.58 -20.57
N PRO A 63 -9.27 0.48 -21.07
CA PRO A 63 -8.37 0.37 -22.20
C PRO A 63 -7.13 -0.49 -21.93
N PHE A 64 -6.79 -0.68 -20.64
CA PHE A 64 -5.61 -1.44 -20.24
C PHE A 64 -5.89 -2.91 -20.02
N PHE A 65 -7.12 -3.27 -19.59
CA PHE A 65 -7.43 -4.61 -19.10
C PHE A 65 -8.53 -5.34 -19.87
N SER A 66 -9.29 -4.66 -20.76
CA SER A 66 -10.44 -5.24 -21.48
C SER A 66 -10.08 -6.50 -22.29
N TRP A 67 -8.90 -6.54 -22.88
CA TRP A 67 -8.41 -7.70 -23.63
C TRP A 67 -8.30 -8.98 -22.77
N MET A 68 -8.11 -8.85 -21.45
CA MET A 68 -7.96 -9.99 -20.56
C MET A 68 -9.22 -10.84 -20.48
N ASN A 69 -10.42 -10.21 -20.53
CA ASN A 69 -11.68 -10.94 -20.52
C ASN A 69 -11.84 -11.83 -21.77
N GLY A 70 -11.33 -11.38 -22.92
CA GLY A 70 -11.29 -12.18 -24.14
C GLY A 70 -10.28 -13.32 -24.11
N ALA A 71 -9.15 -13.11 -23.46
CA ALA A 71 -8.07 -14.09 -23.40
C ALA A 71 -8.26 -15.16 -22.32
N PHE A 72 -8.77 -14.79 -21.14
CA PHE A 72 -8.83 -15.65 -19.95
C PHE A 72 -10.25 -15.90 -19.42
N GLY A 73 -11.25 -15.26 -20.04
CA GLY A 73 -12.61 -15.22 -19.51
C GLY A 73 -12.72 -14.37 -18.23
N ILE A 74 -13.95 -14.15 -17.78
CA ILE A 74 -14.24 -13.26 -16.63
C ILE A 74 -13.58 -13.78 -15.36
N GLN A 75 -13.78 -15.06 -15.02
CA GLN A 75 -13.21 -15.67 -13.82
C GLN A 75 -11.68 -15.77 -13.89
N GLY A 76 -11.12 -16.10 -15.06
CA GLY A 76 -9.67 -16.19 -15.25
C GLY A 76 -8.99 -14.83 -15.06
N THR A 77 -9.59 -13.76 -15.59
CA THR A 77 -9.11 -12.37 -15.38
C THR A 77 -9.15 -12.00 -13.90
N SER A 78 -10.25 -12.29 -13.22
CA SER A 78 -10.37 -12.03 -11.78
C SER A 78 -9.32 -12.79 -10.97
N ASN A 79 -9.10 -14.08 -11.28
CA ASN A 79 -8.08 -14.89 -10.61
C ASN A 79 -6.66 -14.32 -10.79
N ILE A 80 -6.32 -13.82 -11.99
CA ILE A 80 -5.01 -13.19 -12.26
C ILE A 80 -4.83 -11.96 -11.38
N PHE A 81 -5.84 -11.11 -11.27
CA PHE A 81 -5.79 -9.96 -10.36
C PHE A 81 -5.64 -10.41 -8.92
N GLY A 82 -6.37 -11.44 -8.49
CA GLY A 82 -6.26 -11.98 -7.14
C GLY A 82 -4.86 -12.48 -6.80
N VAL A 83 -4.23 -13.23 -7.71
CA VAL A 83 -2.85 -13.69 -7.54
C VAL A 83 -1.90 -12.50 -7.44
N TYR A 84 -2.06 -11.50 -8.31
CA TYR A 84 -1.21 -10.31 -8.30
C TYR A 84 -1.35 -9.52 -6.99
N GLU A 85 -2.57 -9.30 -6.50
CA GLU A 85 -2.84 -8.58 -5.26
C GLU A 85 -2.27 -9.32 -4.04
N ILE A 86 -2.49 -10.64 -3.94
CA ILE A 86 -1.95 -11.45 -2.83
C ILE A 86 -0.41 -11.44 -2.86
N ALA A 87 0.20 -11.68 -4.03
CA ALA A 87 1.66 -11.63 -4.15
C ALA A 87 2.22 -10.26 -3.73
N THR A 88 1.56 -9.18 -4.14
CA THR A 88 1.89 -7.82 -3.76
C THR A 88 1.83 -7.63 -2.24
N GLY A 89 0.74 -8.06 -1.60
CA GLY A 89 0.58 -7.99 -0.14
C GLY A 89 1.67 -8.77 0.60
N LEU A 90 1.97 -9.98 0.17
CA LEU A 90 3.02 -10.81 0.77
C LEU A 90 4.42 -10.19 0.61
N LEU A 91 4.71 -9.59 -0.55
CA LEU A 91 5.96 -8.87 -0.77
C LEU A 91 6.09 -7.65 0.14
N ILE A 92 5.02 -6.88 0.38
CA ILE A 92 5.01 -5.77 1.34
C ILE A 92 5.28 -6.29 2.75
N ALA A 93 4.65 -7.40 3.14
CA ALA A 93 4.85 -8.03 4.45
C ALA A 93 6.29 -8.54 4.65
N ALA A 94 6.99 -8.90 3.58
CA ALA A 94 8.39 -9.31 3.61
C ALA A 94 9.36 -8.21 4.10
N ARG A 95 8.88 -7.01 4.41
CA ARG A 95 9.64 -5.91 5.05
C ARG A 95 10.40 -6.37 6.31
N LEU A 96 9.87 -7.34 7.01
CA LEU A 96 10.48 -7.92 8.21
C LEU A 96 11.79 -8.65 7.90
N PHE A 97 11.95 -9.16 6.68
CA PHE A 97 13.10 -9.97 6.25
C PHE A 97 13.96 -9.24 5.22
N SER A 98 13.34 -8.52 4.28
CA SER A 98 14.03 -7.87 3.18
C SER A 98 13.36 -6.55 2.78
N PRO A 99 14.04 -5.41 2.98
CA PRO A 99 13.57 -4.11 2.49
C PRO A 99 13.40 -4.09 0.96
N ARG A 100 14.24 -4.84 0.22
CA ARG A 100 14.18 -4.87 -1.25
C ARG A 100 12.89 -5.52 -1.75
N LEU A 101 12.49 -6.65 -1.15
CA LEU A 101 11.23 -7.32 -1.50
C LEU A 101 10.03 -6.44 -1.17
N SER A 102 10.06 -5.77 -0.02
CA SER A 102 8.99 -4.85 0.35
C SER A 102 8.93 -3.62 -0.56
N ALA A 103 10.06 -3.12 -1.05
CA ALA A 103 10.07 -2.04 -2.04
C ALA A 103 9.40 -2.49 -3.36
N LEU A 104 9.73 -3.70 -3.84
CA LEU A 104 9.07 -4.29 -5.00
C LEU A 104 7.56 -4.41 -4.79
N GLY A 105 7.12 -4.99 -3.67
CA GLY A 105 5.70 -5.11 -3.34
C GLY A 105 5.00 -3.75 -3.27
N SER A 106 5.64 -2.74 -2.69
CA SER A 106 5.08 -1.39 -2.62
C SER A 106 4.95 -0.74 -4.01
N ALA A 107 5.93 -0.95 -4.91
CA ALA A 107 5.83 -0.50 -6.29
C ALA A 107 4.71 -1.22 -7.05
N MET A 108 4.56 -2.53 -6.86
CA MET A 108 3.45 -3.30 -7.43
C MET A 108 2.09 -2.81 -6.91
N ALA A 109 1.97 -2.46 -5.62
CA ALA A 109 0.74 -1.91 -5.04
C ALA A 109 0.36 -0.56 -5.67
N ILE A 110 1.34 0.30 -5.97
CA ILE A 110 1.10 1.56 -6.69
C ILE A 110 0.45 1.25 -8.05
N ILE A 111 0.95 0.26 -8.77
CA ILE A 111 0.38 -0.16 -10.08
C ILE A 111 -1.05 -0.68 -9.91
N VAL A 112 -1.32 -1.51 -8.88
CA VAL A 112 -2.69 -1.98 -8.56
C VAL A 112 -3.62 -0.80 -8.39
N PHE A 113 -3.30 0.12 -7.48
CA PHE A 113 -4.23 1.21 -7.14
C PHE A 113 -4.35 2.27 -8.24
N LEU A 114 -3.32 2.50 -9.04
CA LEU A 114 -3.46 3.31 -10.26
C LEU A 114 -4.37 2.63 -11.29
N GLY A 115 -4.23 1.31 -11.44
CA GLY A 115 -5.10 0.51 -12.30
C GLY A 115 -6.57 0.58 -11.87
N THR A 116 -6.85 0.35 -10.58
CA THR A 116 -8.24 0.39 -10.06
C THR A 116 -8.81 1.81 -10.10
N LEU A 117 -8.03 2.84 -9.78
CA LEU A 117 -8.47 4.24 -9.88
C LEU A 117 -8.75 4.66 -11.33
N SER A 118 -8.08 4.06 -12.33
CA SER A 118 -8.39 4.33 -13.74
C SER A 118 -9.83 3.95 -14.11
N PHE A 119 -10.44 3.00 -13.42
CA PHE A 119 -11.83 2.59 -13.66
C PHE A 119 -12.83 3.71 -13.41
N ILE A 120 -12.54 4.64 -12.49
CA ILE A 120 -13.41 5.80 -12.21
C ILE A 120 -13.66 6.63 -13.47
N VAL A 121 -12.64 6.78 -14.33
CA VAL A 121 -12.71 7.59 -15.54
C VAL A 121 -13.00 6.77 -16.80
N THR A 122 -12.82 5.46 -16.77
CA THR A 122 -13.00 4.61 -17.94
C THR A 122 -14.34 3.88 -17.98
N THR A 123 -15.04 3.75 -16.85
CA THR A 123 -16.31 3.02 -16.77
C THR A 123 -17.48 3.98 -17.04
N PRO A 124 -18.25 3.76 -18.13
CA PRO A 124 -19.44 4.57 -18.39
C PRO A 124 -20.50 4.38 -17.30
N GLY A 125 -21.14 5.47 -16.89
CA GLY A 125 -22.19 5.43 -15.87
C GLY A 125 -21.65 5.25 -14.44
N PHE A 126 -20.36 5.52 -14.21
CA PHE A 126 -19.79 5.58 -12.86
C PHE A 126 -20.62 6.56 -12.01
N ASP A 127 -21.20 6.05 -10.93
CA ASP A 127 -22.05 6.81 -10.04
C ASP A 127 -21.48 6.90 -8.62
N ILE A 128 -21.06 8.07 -8.23
CA ILE A 128 -20.52 8.36 -6.90
C ILE A 128 -21.53 8.04 -5.77
N ALA A 129 -22.82 7.97 -6.07
CA ALA A 129 -23.85 7.56 -5.11
C ALA A 129 -23.99 6.05 -4.99
N SER A 130 -23.47 5.29 -5.93
CA SER A 130 -23.44 3.81 -5.88
C SER A 130 -22.45 3.31 -4.83
N MET A 131 -22.89 2.42 -3.95
CA MET A 131 -21.98 1.82 -2.94
C MET A 131 -20.83 1.03 -3.59
N THR A 132 -21.07 0.41 -4.74
CA THR A 132 -20.06 -0.34 -5.48
C THR A 132 -18.97 0.59 -6.01
N ASP A 133 -19.37 1.72 -6.59
CA ASP A 133 -18.44 2.67 -7.20
C ASP A 133 -17.68 3.46 -6.12
N GLN A 134 -18.34 3.84 -5.01
CA GLN A 134 -17.69 4.48 -3.86
C GLN A 134 -16.54 3.63 -3.30
N PHE A 135 -16.62 2.32 -3.42
CA PHE A 135 -15.57 1.42 -2.96
C PHE A 135 -14.20 1.71 -3.60
N LEU A 136 -14.16 2.27 -4.80
CA LEU A 136 -12.91 2.66 -5.46
C LEU A 136 -12.21 3.86 -4.80
N PHE A 137 -12.94 4.73 -4.09
CA PHE A 137 -12.32 5.90 -3.45
C PHE A 137 -11.35 5.56 -2.33
N LYS A 138 -11.51 4.41 -1.66
CA LYS A 138 -10.53 3.93 -0.67
C LYS A 138 -9.13 3.79 -1.29
N ASP A 139 -9.05 3.51 -2.60
CA ASP A 139 -7.81 3.23 -3.29
C ASP A 139 -6.92 4.48 -3.42
N ILE A 140 -7.48 5.70 -3.28
CA ILE A 140 -6.71 6.93 -3.15
C ILE A 140 -5.85 6.88 -1.88
N THR A 141 -6.43 6.51 -0.76
CA THR A 141 -5.71 6.37 0.52
C THR A 141 -4.70 5.23 0.47
N LEU A 142 -5.07 4.11 -0.15
CA LEU A 142 -4.20 2.94 -0.30
C LEU A 142 -3.02 3.23 -1.25
N LEU A 143 -3.24 4.02 -2.30
CA LEU A 143 -2.17 4.53 -3.16
C LEU A 143 -1.18 5.38 -2.35
N GLY A 144 -1.68 6.32 -1.54
CA GLY A 144 -0.83 7.12 -0.66
C GLY A 144 -0.02 6.28 0.33
N ALA A 145 -0.65 5.27 0.94
CA ALA A 145 0.03 4.33 1.83
C ALA A 145 1.11 3.51 1.09
N SER A 146 0.87 3.13 -0.17
CA SER A 146 1.82 2.38 -1.00
C SER A 146 3.05 3.22 -1.36
N ILE A 147 2.83 4.48 -1.75
CA ILE A 147 3.92 5.45 -2.04
C ILE A 147 4.75 5.69 -0.78
N TRP A 148 4.09 5.91 0.36
CA TRP A 148 4.78 6.06 1.63
C TRP A 148 5.60 4.80 2.00
N ALA A 149 5.01 3.60 1.86
CA ALA A 149 5.69 2.34 2.16
C ALA A 149 6.91 2.11 1.26
N LEU A 150 6.85 2.50 -0.01
CA LEU A 150 7.97 2.48 -0.94
C LEU A 150 9.10 3.41 -0.44
N GLY A 151 8.79 4.66 -0.14
CA GLY A 151 9.77 5.64 0.35
C GLY A 151 10.46 5.20 1.64
N GLU A 152 9.72 4.61 2.58
CA GLU A 152 10.28 4.07 3.84
C GLU A 152 11.24 2.91 3.57
N THR A 153 10.87 1.98 2.68
CA THR A 153 11.71 0.82 2.37
C THR A 153 12.98 1.18 1.60
N LEU A 154 12.90 2.13 0.67
CA LEU A 154 14.07 2.64 -0.05
C LEU A 154 15.04 3.32 0.92
N SER A 155 14.54 4.12 1.84
CA SER A 155 15.34 4.77 2.88
C SER A 155 16.03 3.75 3.80
N ALA A 156 15.35 2.66 4.14
CA ALA A 156 15.93 1.59 4.96
C ALA A 156 17.01 0.80 4.19
N ALA A 157 16.80 0.53 2.91
CA ALA A 157 17.76 -0.14 2.05
C ALA A 157 19.05 0.69 1.89
N GLY A 158 18.91 2.01 1.69
CA GLY A 158 20.04 2.93 1.58
C GLY A 158 20.88 2.99 2.86
N ARG A 159 20.26 3.01 4.03
CA ARG A 159 20.98 2.96 5.32
C ARG A 159 21.77 1.67 5.50
N ASN A 160 21.24 0.54 5.09
CA ASN A 160 21.93 -0.76 5.17
C ASN A 160 23.16 -0.80 4.25
N SER A 161 23.03 -0.29 3.02
CA SER A 161 24.15 -0.21 2.07
C SER A 161 25.26 0.70 2.58
N SER A 162 24.92 1.85 3.14
CA SER A 162 25.91 2.79 3.70
C SER A 162 26.64 2.22 4.92
N ARG A 163 25.97 1.40 5.74
CA ARG A 163 26.58 0.70 6.87
C ARG A 163 27.55 -0.37 6.40
N ALA A 164 27.19 -1.15 5.38
CA ALA A 164 28.06 -2.18 4.81
C ALA A 164 29.36 -1.54 4.26
N LEU A 165 29.25 -0.48 3.46
CA LEU A 165 30.40 0.23 2.91
C LEU A 165 31.33 0.81 3.98
N ARG A 166 30.79 1.26 5.12
CA ARG A 166 31.61 1.75 6.24
C ARG A 166 32.29 0.64 7.03
N ALA A 167 31.68 -0.55 7.09
CA ALA A 167 32.27 -1.72 7.75
C ALA A 167 33.42 -2.31 6.93
N ASP A 168 33.35 -2.21 5.60
CA ASP A 168 34.37 -2.71 4.67
C ASP A 168 35.51 -1.69 4.40
N ALA A 169 35.38 -0.44 4.89
CA ALA A 169 36.46 0.54 4.75
C ALA A 169 37.66 0.11 5.61
N PRO A 170 38.86 -0.10 5.03
CA PRO A 170 40.05 -0.42 5.80
C PRO A 170 40.31 0.70 6.80
N GLY A 171 40.45 0.32 8.08
CA GLY A 171 40.61 1.27 9.18
C GLY A 171 41.63 2.32 8.86
N GLY A 172 41.21 3.59 8.89
CA GLY A 172 42.10 4.71 8.73
C GLY A 172 43.20 4.60 9.78
N VAL A 173 44.40 4.40 9.30
CA VAL A 173 45.61 4.39 10.11
C VAL A 173 45.73 5.77 10.75
N SER A 174 45.57 5.82 12.07
CA SER A 174 45.92 6.96 12.92
C SER A 174 47.40 6.99 13.15
#